data_cc1bb620a8ac5e779316dda572a313bc
#
_entry.id   cc1bb620a8ac5e779316dda572a313bc
#
_cell.length_a   1.000
_cell.length_b   1.000
_cell.length_c   1.000
_cell.angle_alpha   90.00
_cell.angle_beta   90.00
_cell.angle_gamma   90.00
#
_symmetry.space_group_name_H-M   'P 1'
#
loop_
_entity.id
_entity.type
_entity.pdbx_description
1 polymer ?
#
loop_
_entity_poly.entity_id
_entity_poly.type
_entity_poly.pdbx_seq_one_letter_code
_entity_poly.pdbx_strand_id
1 'polypeptide(L)'
;MTSIEFENLRDEFLTKESAILEWKRGEYTSGEDRLQNFREVAGFLGQRPAEVALSYLMKHIQSITRAVRTGNYVWDWNQKGGEGLKQRFVDARNYLLLLAACLEEEAGINKERTT
;
A
#
# COMPACT_ATOMS: atom_id res chain seq x y z
N MET A 1 6.54 7.91 -24.26
CA MET A 1 7.05 8.43 -22.99
C MET A 1 8.59 8.40 -23.01
N THR A 2 9.20 9.52 -22.73
CA THR A 2 10.68 9.61 -22.67
C THR A 2 11.19 9.08 -21.33
N SER A 3 12.50 8.84 -21.25
CA SER A 3 13.14 8.44 -19.99
C SER A 3 12.94 9.47 -18.88
N ILE A 4 13.01 10.78 -19.25
CA ILE A 4 12.80 11.85 -18.28
C ILE A 4 11.37 11.85 -17.75
N GLU A 5 10.40 11.67 -18.64
CA GLU A 5 8.98 11.59 -18.25
C GLU A 5 8.72 10.40 -17.33
N PHE A 6 9.33 9.26 -17.63
CA PHE A 6 9.20 8.07 -16.78
C PHE A 6 9.84 8.28 -15.41
N GLU A 7 11.02 8.88 -15.36
CA GLU A 7 11.70 9.18 -14.10
C GLU A 7 10.90 10.16 -13.24
N ASN A 8 10.27 11.16 -13.87
CA ASN A 8 9.39 12.09 -13.18
C ASN A 8 8.18 11.38 -12.58
N LEU A 9 7.59 10.45 -13.33
CA LEU A 9 6.46 9.64 -12.83
C LEU A 9 6.90 8.79 -11.64
N ARG A 10 8.06 8.13 -11.74
CA ARG A 10 8.62 7.34 -10.64
C ARG A 10 8.81 8.19 -9.38
N ASP A 11 9.41 9.37 -9.54
CA ASP A 11 9.68 10.26 -8.41
C ASP A 11 8.37 10.75 -7.77
N GLU A 12 7.36 11.03 -8.58
CA GLU A 12 6.03 11.39 -8.09
C GLU A 12 5.42 10.27 -7.26
N PHE A 13 5.50 9.02 -7.74
CA PHE A 13 5.00 7.88 -6.98
C PHE A 13 5.72 7.70 -5.66
N LEU A 14 7.05 7.78 -5.66
CA LEU A 14 7.85 7.63 -4.44
C LEU A 14 7.49 8.71 -3.41
N THR A 15 7.32 9.94 -3.85
CA THR A 15 6.95 11.05 -2.97
C THR A 15 5.54 10.84 -2.38
N LYS A 16 4.58 10.47 -3.21
CA LYS A 16 3.21 10.23 -2.75
C LYS A 16 3.10 9.02 -1.82
N GLU A 17 3.79 7.94 -2.15
CA GLU A 17 3.81 6.74 -1.32
C GLU A 17 4.32 7.05 0.09
N SER A 18 5.43 7.75 0.18
CA SER A 18 6.03 8.11 1.45
C SER A 18 5.11 9.03 2.26
N ALA A 19 4.53 10.04 1.61
CA ALA A 19 3.63 11.00 2.27
C ALA A 19 2.39 10.31 2.82
N ILE A 20 1.75 9.45 2.05
CA ILE A 20 0.54 8.74 2.47
C ILE A 20 0.85 7.76 3.58
N LEU A 21 1.96 7.04 3.47
CA LEU A 21 2.37 6.06 4.48
C LEU A 21 2.61 6.75 5.84
N GLU A 22 3.26 7.91 5.85
CA GLU A 22 3.48 8.69 7.07
C GLU A 22 2.17 9.27 7.62
N TRP A 23 1.31 9.78 6.75
CA TRP A 23 0.01 10.32 7.18
C TRP A 23 -0.87 9.25 7.82
N LYS A 24 -0.96 8.09 7.20
CA LYS A 24 -1.77 6.97 7.71
C LYS A 24 -1.17 6.29 8.94
N ARG A 25 0.10 6.50 9.20
CA ARG A 25 0.77 5.92 10.36
C ARG A 25 0.05 6.23 11.67
N GLY A 26 -0.38 7.47 11.84
CA GLY A 26 -1.09 7.90 13.05
C GLY A 26 -2.49 7.31 13.19
N GLU A 27 -3.09 6.85 12.08
CA GLU A 27 -4.40 6.23 12.08
C GLU A 27 -4.36 4.74 12.41
N TYR A 28 -3.27 4.08 12.00
CA TYR A 28 -3.17 2.61 12.08
C TYR A 28 -2.31 2.10 13.22
N THR A 29 -1.54 2.96 13.84
CA THR A 29 -0.69 2.56 14.97
C THR A 29 -0.73 3.62 16.07
N SER A 30 -0.57 3.18 17.31
CA SER A 30 -0.49 4.07 18.49
C SER A 30 0.94 4.18 19.01
N GLY A 31 1.94 4.03 18.17
CA GLY A 31 3.34 4.10 18.58
C GLY A 31 4.27 3.77 17.44
N GLU A 32 5.37 3.10 17.78
CA GLU A 32 6.41 2.76 16.81
C GLU A 32 6.13 1.48 16.04
N ASP A 33 5.11 0.71 16.42
CA ASP A 33 4.77 -0.53 15.73
C ASP A 33 3.97 -0.23 14.47
N ARG A 34 4.64 -0.24 13.34
CA ARG A 34 4.06 0.06 12.03
C ARG A 34 3.08 -1.01 11.54
N LEU A 35 3.08 -2.19 12.15
CA LEU A 35 2.23 -3.31 11.74
C LEU A 35 1.13 -3.62 12.75
N GLN A 36 0.95 -2.78 13.77
CA GLN A 36 -0.03 -2.98 14.83
C GLN A 36 -1.44 -3.25 14.29
N ASN A 37 -1.88 -2.45 13.32
CA ASN A 37 -3.21 -2.59 12.73
C ASN A 37 -3.43 -3.98 12.13
N PHE A 38 -2.44 -4.50 11.41
CA PHE A 38 -2.55 -5.83 10.80
C PHE A 38 -2.63 -6.93 11.84
N ARG A 39 -1.90 -6.80 12.96
CA ARG A 39 -1.96 -7.78 14.05
C ARG A 39 -3.32 -7.76 14.74
N GLU A 40 -3.88 -6.60 14.98
CA GLU A 40 -5.18 -6.46 15.63
C GLU A 40 -6.30 -7.04 14.78
N VAL A 41 -6.34 -6.70 13.49
CA VAL A 41 -7.34 -7.24 12.56
C VAL A 41 -7.16 -8.74 12.40
N ALA A 42 -5.91 -9.22 12.29
CA ALA A 42 -5.61 -10.64 12.20
C ALA A 42 -6.12 -11.41 13.42
N GLY A 43 -5.97 -10.83 14.61
CA GLY A 43 -6.50 -11.42 15.84
C GLY A 43 -8.01 -11.59 15.81
N PHE A 44 -8.74 -10.61 15.30
CA PHE A 44 -10.18 -10.70 15.16
C PHE A 44 -10.61 -11.76 14.14
N LEU A 45 -9.88 -11.90 13.05
CA LEU A 45 -10.27 -12.76 11.93
C LEU A 45 -9.69 -14.17 12.02
N GLY A 46 -8.84 -14.46 13.01
CA GLY A 46 -8.15 -15.73 13.08
C GLY A 46 -7.19 -15.94 11.92
N GLN A 47 -6.54 -14.87 11.47
CA GLN A 47 -5.62 -14.87 10.33
C GLN A 47 -4.24 -14.43 10.78
N ARG A 48 -3.25 -14.57 9.89
CA ARG A 48 -1.93 -13.98 10.08
C ARG A 48 -1.94 -12.52 9.59
N PRO A 49 -1.12 -11.63 10.15
CA PRO A 49 -1.02 -10.25 9.66
C PRO A 49 -0.77 -10.14 8.16
N ALA A 50 0.08 -11.03 7.60
CA ALA A 50 0.35 -11.06 6.16
C ALA A 50 -0.92 -11.34 5.33
N GLU A 51 -1.81 -12.18 5.82
CA GLU A 51 -3.08 -12.45 5.13
C GLU A 51 -3.99 -11.22 5.11
N VAL A 52 -3.99 -10.44 6.20
CA VAL A 52 -4.76 -9.19 6.26
C VAL A 52 -4.20 -8.17 5.27
N ALA A 53 -2.89 -8.00 5.25
CA ALA A 53 -2.23 -7.09 4.31
C ALA A 53 -2.51 -7.50 2.86
N LEU A 54 -2.46 -8.80 2.57
CA LEU A 54 -2.77 -9.33 1.25
C LEU A 54 -4.21 -9.01 0.84
N SER A 55 -5.17 -9.14 1.76
CA SER A 55 -6.57 -8.82 1.48
C SER A 55 -6.76 -7.35 1.09
N TYR A 56 -6.09 -6.44 1.79
CA TYR A 56 -6.15 -5.02 1.46
C TYR A 56 -5.52 -4.73 0.10
N LEU A 57 -4.37 -5.36 -0.19
CA LEU A 57 -3.73 -5.26 -1.49
C LEU A 57 -4.66 -5.72 -2.61
N MET A 58 -5.32 -6.84 -2.42
CA MET A 58 -6.19 -7.43 -3.45
C MET A 58 -7.37 -6.54 -3.82
N LYS A 59 -7.90 -5.74 -2.89
CA LYS A 59 -8.95 -4.77 -3.21
C LYS A 59 -8.45 -3.73 -4.20
N HIS A 60 -7.23 -3.25 -4.05
CA HIS A 60 -6.64 -2.28 -4.97
C HIS A 60 -6.31 -2.92 -6.31
N ILE A 61 -5.79 -4.14 -6.31
CA ILE A 61 -5.52 -4.89 -7.54
C ILE A 61 -6.82 -5.12 -8.33
N GLN A 62 -7.89 -5.45 -7.65
CA GLN A 62 -9.20 -5.65 -8.27
C GLN A 62 -9.70 -4.37 -8.94
N SER A 63 -9.58 -3.23 -8.25
CA SER A 63 -9.94 -1.93 -8.78
C SER A 63 -9.11 -1.56 -10.02
N ILE A 64 -7.79 -1.78 -9.96
CA ILE A 64 -6.88 -1.55 -11.08
C ILE A 64 -7.24 -2.46 -12.25
N THR A 65 -7.49 -3.73 -11.99
CA THR A 65 -7.85 -4.71 -13.01
C THR A 65 -9.12 -4.27 -13.78
N ARG A 66 -10.12 -3.82 -13.04
CA ARG A 66 -11.38 -3.34 -13.65
C ARG A 66 -11.12 -2.13 -14.53
N ALA A 67 -10.32 -1.17 -14.07
CA ALA A 67 -9.97 0.02 -14.83
C ALA A 67 -9.24 -0.32 -16.13
N VAL A 68 -8.25 -1.21 -16.06
CA VAL A 68 -7.47 -1.64 -17.21
C VAL A 68 -8.34 -2.36 -18.25
N ARG A 69 -9.21 -3.27 -17.78
CA ARG A 69 -10.06 -4.07 -18.67
C ARG A 69 -11.15 -3.26 -19.34
N THR A 70 -11.75 -2.32 -18.63
CA THR A 70 -12.84 -1.51 -19.18
C THR A 70 -12.36 -0.27 -19.90
N GLY A 71 -11.17 0.22 -19.60
CA GLY A 71 -10.68 1.51 -20.09
C GLY A 71 -11.45 2.69 -19.53
N ASN A 72 -12.35 2.45 -18.59
CA ASN A 72 -13.20 3.50 -18.01
C ASN A 72 -12.67 3.89 -16.64
N TYR A 73 -11.91 4.97 -16.60
CA TYR A 73 -11.31 5.46 -15.34
C TYR A 73 -10.91 6.93 -15.48
N VAL A 74 -10.75 7.59 -14.33
CA VAL A 74 -10.12 8.90 -14.22
C VAL A 74 -8.74 8.67 -13.64
N TRP A 75 -7.70 9.19 -14.29
CA TRP A 75 -6.32 8.96 -13.85
C TRP A 75 -5.99 9.74 -12.59
N ASP A 76 -6.23 11.06 -12.63
CA ASP A 76 -5.97 11.94 -11.51
C ASP A 76 -7.22 12.14 -10.64
N TRP A 77 -7.00 12.70 -9.46
CA TRP A 77 -8.08 13.11 -8.56
C TRP A 77 -9.08 13.99 -9.31
N ASN A 78 -10.37 13.75 -9.12
CA ASN A 78 -11.40 14.59 -9.70
C ASN A 78 -12.05 15.49 -8.65
N GLN A 79 -12.60 16.63 -9.11
CA GLN A 79 -13.17 17.66 -8.23
C GLN A 79 -14.45 17.22 -7.50
N LYS A 80 -15.03 16.10 -7.89
CA LYS A 80 -16.23 15.54 -7.25
C LYS A 80 -15.90 14.64 -6.07
N GLY A 81 -14.64 14.63 -5.63
CA GLY A 81 -14.20 13.86 -4.48
C GLY A 81 -13.81 12.41 -4.79
N GLY A 82 -13.76 12.04 -6.05
CA GLY A 82 -13.32 10.71 -6.45
C GLY A 82 -11.80 10.59 -6.51
N GLU A 83 -11.26 9.53 -5.94
CA GLU A 83 -9.85 9.23 -6.10
C GLU A 83 -9.59 8.70 -7.51
N GLY A 84 -8.52 9.17 -8.15
CA GLY A 84 -8.13 8.70 -9.46
C GLY A 84 -7.46 7.33 -9.39
N LEU A 85 -7.30 6.73 -10.57
CA LEU A 85 -6.63 5.43 -10.68
C LEU A 85 -5.18 5.50 -10.20
N LYS A 86 -4.51 6.64 -10.40
CA LYS A 86 -3.14 6.85 -9.90
C LYS A 86 -3.05 6.56 -8.41
N GLN A 87 -4.05 6.98 -7.61
CA GLN A 87 -4.08 6.74 -6.18
C GLN A 87 -4.18 5.25 -5.85
N ARG A 88 -4.90 4.48 -6.67
CA ARG A 88 -4.99 3.03 -6.48
C ARG A 88 -3.63 2.34 -6.65
N PHE A 89 -2.82 2.82 -7.60
CA PHE A 89 -1.46 2.32 -7.76
C PHE A 89 -0.58 2.67 -6.56
N VAL A 90 -0.68 3.90 -6.07
CA VAL A 90 0.09 4.33 -4.89
C VAL A 90 -0.27 3.46 -3.69
N ASP A 91 -1.55 3.25 -3.44
CA ASP A 91 -2.02 2.43 -2.33
C ASP A 91 -1.57 0.97 -2.47
N ALA A 92 -1.68 0.41 -3.68
CA ALA A 92 -1.24 -0.96 -3.94
C ALA A 92 0.26 -1.13 -3.67
N ARG A 93 1.07 -0.18 -4.07
CA ARG A 93 2.52 -0.22 -3.83
C ARG A 93 2.84 -0.15 -2.34
N ASN A 94 2.13 0.69 -1.59
CA ASN A 94 2.29 0.76 -0.14
C ASN A 94 1.87 -0.54 0.54
N TYR A 95 0.78 -1.17 0.11
CA TYR A 95 0.38 -2.47 0.66
C TYR A 95 1.33 -3.59 0.29
N LEU A 96 1.97 -3.52 -0.87
CA LEU A 96 3.04 -4.47 -1.22
C LEU A 96 4.21 -4.35 -0.23
N LEU A 97 4.61 -3.14 0.09
CA LEU A 97 5.67 -2.92 1.07
C LEU A 97 5.25 -3.40 2.46
N LEU A 98 4.03 -3.08 2.89
CA LEU A 98 3.52 -3.51 4.19
C LEU A 98 3.38 -5.03 4.28
N LEU A 99 2.95 -5.68 3.21
CA LEU A 99 2.88 -7.14 3.13
C LEU A 99 4.29 -7.75 3.24
N ALA A 100 5.26 -7.17 2.53
CA ALA A 100 6.65 -7.62 2.62
C ALA A 100 7.17 -7.48 4.05
N ALA A 101 6.84 -6.38 4.73
CA ALA A 101 7.23 -6.16 6.13
C ALA A 101 6.60 -7.22 7.06
N CYS A 102 5.34 -7.57 6.85
CA CYS A 102 4.67 -8.62 7.62
C CYS A 102 5.38 -9.96 7.45
N LEU A 103 5.76 -10.30 6.22
CA LEU A 103 6.45 -11.55 5.93
C LEU A 103 7.86 -11.56 6.50
N GLU A 104 8.56 -10.44 6.44
CA GLU A 104 9.89 -10.31 7.02
C GLU A 104 9.86 -10.50 8.54
N GLU A 105 8.90 -9.88 9.21
CA GLU A 105 8.72 -10.02 10.64
C GLU A 105 8.35 -11.46 11.01
N GLU A 106 7.44 -12.07 10.27
CA GLU A 106 6.99 -13.45 10.46
C GLU A 106 8.15 -14.44 10.33
N ALA A 107 9.05 -14.20 9.39
CA ALA A 107 10.23 -15.03 9.16
C ALA A 107 11.36 -14.75 10.15
N GLY A 108 11.28 -13.69 10.95
CA GLY A 108 12.32 -13.30 11.88
C GLY A 108 13.57 -12.69 11.25
N ILE A 109 13.49 -12.33 9.97
CA ILE A 109 14.65 -11.80 9.23
C ILE A 109 15.20 -10.53 9.86
N ASN A 110 14.32 -9.65 10.34
CA ASN A 110 14.70 -8.40 11.00
C ASN A 110 15.59 -8.63 12.23
N LYS A 111 15.29 -9.67 12.99
CA LYS A 111 16.08 -10.01 14.20
C LYS A 111 17.46 -10.50 13.82
N GLU A 112 17.57 -11.24 12.73
CA GLU A 112 18.85 -11.73 12.21
C GLU A 112 19.73 -10.58 11.71
N ARG A 113 19.13 -9.56 11.10
CA ARG A 113 19.86 -8.39 10.60
C ARG A 113 20.40 -7.49 11.69
N THR A 114 19.77 -7.49 12.85
CA THR A 114 20.19 -6.64 13.97
C THR A 114 21.22 -7.32 14.89
N THR A 115 21.44 -8.56 14.69
CA THR A 115 22.48 -9.30 15.41
C THR A 115 23.75 -9.41 14.60
#